data_30ee0a6c6652dd14995d195254825a0a
#
_entry.id   30ee0a6c6652dd14995d195254825a0a
#
_cell.length_a   1.000
_cell.length_b   1.000
_cell.length_c   1.000
_cell.angle_alpha   90.00
_cell.angle_beta   90.00
_cell.angle_gamma   90.00
#
_symmetry.space_group_name_H-M   'P 1'
#
loop_
_entity.id
_entity.type
_entity.pdbx_description
1 polymer ?
#
loop_
_entity_poly.entity_id
_entity_poly.type
_entity_poly.pdbx_seq_one_letter_code
_entity_poly.pdbx_strand_id
1 'polypeptide(L)'
;MSFPFTIGVVVIALMWIAGNVPNRTDVEWVKKGGGIVGDDHPPAYRFNAGQKMIYWIVVLGGGAIAASGYLLMFPFYVTNIAGMQLAQVVHGVVAVLFVAAMLGHIYIGTVGMEGAFEGMWDGTVDVNWAKQHHSLWAEKEIAKGQVSAPPPEGRMQAAE
;
A
#
# COMPACT_ATOMS: atom_id res chain seq x y z
N MET A 1 0.75 20.77 -12.27
CA MET A 1 1.01 19.53 -11.51
C MET A 1 -0.14 18.52 -11.52
N SER A 2 -1.40 18.91 -11.79
CA SER A 2 -2.58 18.02 -11.67
C SER A 2 -2.62 16.86 -12.68
N PHE A 3 -2.23 17.08 -13.93
CA PHE A 3 -2.25 16.04 -14.97
C PHE A 3 -1.26 14.88 -14.67
N PRO A 4 0.03 15.12 -14.37
CA PRO A 4 0.95 14.04 -14.01
C PRO A 4 0.49 13.25 -12.79
N PHE A 5 -0.08 13.92 -11.78
CA PHE A 5 -0.64 13.27 -10.60
C PHE A 5 -1.79 12.33 -10.97
N THR A 6 -2.76 12.81 -11.76
CA THR A 6 -3.90 11.99 -12.21
C THR A 6 -3.45 10.78 -13.03
N ILE A 7 -2.51 10.98 -13.95
CA ILE A 7 -1.92 9.87 -14.73
C ILE A 7 -1.28 8.86 -13.78
N GLY A 8 -0.49 9.30 -12.80
CA GLY A 8 0.12 8.42 -11.80
C GLY A 8 -0.91 7.59 -11.03
N VAL A 9 -2.00 8.22 -10.56
CA VAL A 9 -3.09 7.50 -9.86
C VAL A 9 -3.74 6.45 -10.77
N VAL A 10 -4.01 6.78 -12.03
CA VAL A 10 -4.60 5.84 -13.00
C VAL A 10 -3.64 4.68 -13.29
N VAL A 11 -2.35 4.97 -13.49
CA VAL A 11 -1.34 3.93 -13.72
C VAL A 11 -1.25 2.99 -12.52
N ILE A 12 -1.17 3.50 -11.29
CA ILE A 12 -1.17 2.71 -10.07
C ILE A 12 -2.44 1.85 -9.97
N ALA A 13 -3.60 2.44 -10.24
CA ALA A 13 -4.87 1.73 -10.21
C ALA A 13 -4.87 0.54 -11.18
N LEU A 14 -4.47 0.75 -12.42
CA LEU A 14 -4.50 -0.29 -13.44
C LEU A 14 -3.43 -1.38 -13.25
N MET A 15 -2.22 -1.02 -12.81
CA MET A 15 -1.12 -1.97 -12.66
C MET A 15 -1.35 -2.98 -11.54
N TRP A 16 -1.99 -2.58 -10.44
CA TRP A 16 -2.06 -3.43 -9.25
C TRP A 16 -3.47 -3.85 -8.82
N ILE A 17 -4.52 -3.47 -9.55
CA ILE A 17 -5.91 -3.80 -9.16
C ILE A 17 -6.12 -5.31 -8.98
N ALA A 18 -5.55 -6.14 -9.85
CA ALA A 18 -5.74 -7.59 -9.80
C ALA A 18 -5.24 -8.22 -8.49
N GLY A 19 -4.14 -7.68 -7.93
CA GLY A 19 -3.56 -8.15 -6.65
C GLY A 19 -4.23 -7.55 -5.42
N ASN A 20 -4.98 -6.45 -5.59
CA ASN A 20 -5.54 -5.68 -4.49
C ASN A 20 -7.07 -5.82 -4.33
N VAL A 21 -7.69 -6.75 -5.06
CA VAL A 21 -9.10 -7.10 -4.83
C VAL A 21 -9.23 -7.75 -3.46
N PRO A 22 -10.13 -7.24 -2.58
CA PRO A 22 -10.35 -7.83 -1.26
C PRO A 22 -10.83 -9.28 -1.35
N ASN A 23 -10.38 -10.13 -0.44
CA ASN A 23 -10.77 -11.54 -0.37
C ASN A 23 -11.03 -11.98 1.08
N ARG A 24 -11.43 -13.24 1.29
CA ARG A 24 -11.76 -13.76 2.62
C ARG A 24 -10.57 -13.80 3.57
N THR A 25 -9.37 -14.03 3.06
CA THR A 25 -8.13 -14.03 3.85
C THR A 25 -7.86 -12.64 4.44
N ASP A 26 -8.22 -11.57 3.74
CA ASP A 26 -8.08 -10.20 4.27
C ASP A 26 -8.95 -9.97 5.51
N VAL A 27 -10.15 -10.55 5.52
CA VAL A 27 -11.05 -10.46 6.68
C VAL A 27 -10.48 -11.21 7.91
N GLU A 28 -9.91 -12.38 7.67
CA GLU A 28 -9.23 -13.15 8.73
C GLU A 28 -8.00 -12.40 9.24
N TRP A 29 -7.23 -11.80 8.35
CA TRP A 29 -6.06 -11.01 8.66
C TRP A 29 -6.42 -9.81 9.58
N VAL A 30 -7.47 -9.07 9.24
CA VAL A 30 -7.96 -7.95 10.07
C VAL A 30 -8.46 -8.43 11.43
N LYS A 31 -9.24 -9.53 11.48
CA LYS A 31 -9.76 -10.09 12.73
C LYS A 31 -8.68 -10.53 13.70
N LYS A 32 -7.53 -10.96 13.19
CA LYS A 32 -6.36 -11.37 14.00
C LYS A 32 -5.42 -10.21 14.35
N GLY A 33 -5.85 -8.96 14.15
CA GLY A 33 -5.06 -7.77 14.49
C GLY A 33 -3.96 -7.41 13.50
N GLY A 34 -3.96 -8.06 12.32
CA GLY A 34 -3.09 -7.66 11.21
C GLY A 34 -1.58 -7.90 11.41
N GLY A 35 -1.19 -8.71 12.39
CA GLY A 35 0.21 -8.87 12.79
C GLY A 35 0.80 -7.64 13.50
N ILE A 36 -0.04 -6.66 13.86
CA ILE A 36 0.35 -5.45 14.62
C ILE A 36 0.08 -5.68 16.10
N VAL A 37 -0.91 -6.52 16.43
CA VAL A 37 -1.33 -6.83 17.79
C VAL A 37 -1.19 -8.34 18.03
N GLY A 38 -0.32 -8.73 18.97
CA GLY A 38 -0.02 -10.13 19.29
C GLY A 38 1.06 -10.76 18.40
N ASP A 39 1.40 -12.00 18.70
CA ASP A 39 2.47 -12.76 18.01
C ASP A 39 1.94 -13.56 16.81
N ASP A 40 0.64 -13.49 16.52
CA ASP A 40 0.01 -14.21 15.42
C ASP A 40 0.28 -13.50 14.09
N HIS A 41 0.91 -14.21 13.16
CA HIS A 41 1.07 -13.78 11.78
C HIS A 41 -0.01 -14.43 10.89
N PRO A 42 -1.13 -13.73 10.62
CA PRO A 42 -2.20 -14.33 9.82
C PRO A 42 -1.74 -14.57 8.39
N PRO A 43 -2.24 -15.65 7.73
CA PRO A 43 -1.83 -15.97 6.37
C PRO A 43 -2.16 -14.84 5.41
N ALA A 44 -1.23 -14.53 4.51
CA ALA A 44 -1.42 -13.52 3.49
C ALA A 44 -0.85 -13.97 2.13
N TYR A 45 -1.50 -13.50 1.07
CA TYR A 45 -0.98 -13.58 -0.29
C TYR A 45 0.10 -12.49 -0.51
N ARG A 46 0.43 -12.20 -1.78
CA ARG A 46 1.42 -11.18 -2.14
C ARG A 46 1.16 -9.83 -1.48
N PHE A 47 -0.11 -9.46 -1.32
CA PHE A 47 -0.53 -8.28 -0.58
C PHE A 47 -1.45 -8.69 0.56
N ASN A 48 -1.14 -8.25 1.78
CA ASN A 48 -1.99 -8.40 2.95
C ASN A 48 -3.08 -7.30 2.98
N ALA A 49 -4.05 -7.42 3.90
CA ALA A 49 -5.17 -6.47 3.96
C ALA A 49 -4.72 -5.03 4.25
N GLY A 50 -3.65 -4.81 5.03
CA GLY A 50 -3.09 -3.49 5.27
C GLY A 50 -2.53 -2.84 4.00
N GLN A 51 -1.78 -3.60 3.20
CA GLN A 51 -1.26 -3.13 1.92
C GLN A 51 -2.38 -2.85 0.91
N LYS A 52 -3.42 -3.69 0.86
CA LYS A 52 -4.62 -3.45 0.05
C LYS A 52 -5.38 -2.21 0.50
N MET A 53 -5.47 -1.96 1.79
CA MET A 53 -6.08 -0.75 2.33
C MET A 53 -5.33 0.51 1.84
N ILE A 54 -4.00 0.52 1.91
CA ILE A 54 -3.19 1.63 1.37
C ILE A 54 -3.42 1.80 -0.13
N TYR A 55 -3.45 0.71 -0.90
CA TYR A 55 -3.75 0.79 -2.33
C TYR A 55 -5.10 1.48 -2.59
N TRP A 56 -6.16 1.10 -1.89
CA TRP A 56 -7.48 1.71 -2.07
C TRP A 56 -7.56 3.16 -1.55
N ILE A 57 -6.80 3.50 -0.50
CA ILE A 57 -6.64 4.89 -0.07
C ILE A 57 -6.00 5.70 -1.19
N VAL A 58 -4.96 5.18 -1.86
CA VAL A 58 -4.29 5.87 -2.98
C VAL A 58 -5.24 6.04 -4.16
N VAL A 59 -5.97 5.01 -4.55
CA VAL A 59 -6.86 5.05 -5.72
C VAL A 59 -8.06 5.96 -5.46
N LEU A 60 -8.78 5.75 -4.36
CA LEU A 60 -10.00 6.51 -4.05
C LEU A 60 -9.69 7.93 -3.57
N GLY A 61 -8.72 8.06 -2.66
CA GLY A 61 -8.28 9.36 -2.15
C GLY A 61 -7.62 10.20 -3.24
N GLY A 62 -6.71 9.60 -4.02
CA GLY A 62 -6.08 10.25 -5.15
C GLY A 62 -7.08 10.67 -6.22
N GLY A 63 -8.09 9.83 -6.51
CA GLY A 63 -9.20 10.16 -7.40
C GLY A 63 -10.03 11.33 -6.88
N ALA A 64 -10.35 11.36 -5.58
CA ALA A 64 -11.08 12.46 -4.95
C ALA A 64 -10.29 13.78 -4.98
N ILE A 65 -8.97 13.72 -4.71
CA ILE A 65 -8.06 14.87 -4.80
C ILE A 65 -8.00 15.38 -6.24
N ALA A 66 -7.86 14.49 -7.23
CA ALA A 66 -7.82 14.87 -8.64
C ALA A 66 -9.13 15.53 -9.07
N ALA A 67 -10.29 14.89 -8.80
CA ALA A 67 -11.60 15.41 -9.17
C ALA A 67 -11.88 16.78 -8.54
N SER A 68 -11.71 16.92 -7.22
CA SER A 68 -11.87 18.21 -6.54
C SER A 68 -10.85 19.25 -7.01
N GLY A 69 -9.61 18.83 -7.27
CA GLY A 69 -8.55 19.71 -7.80
C GLY A 69 -8.89 20.27 -9.19
N TYR A 70 -9.49 19.47 -10.08
CA TYR A 70 -9.95 19.97 -11.39
C TYR A 70 -11.11 20.94 -11.25
N LEU A 71 -12.07 20.70 -10.33
CA LEU A 71 -13.13 21.66 -10.05
C LEU A 71 -12.56 23.01 -9.59
N LEU A 72 -11.55 22.98 -8.72
CA LEU A 72 -10.88 24.18 -8.21
C LEU A 72 -10.02 24.86 -9.27
N MET A 73 -9.44 24.10 -10.21
CA MET A 73 -8.63 24.63 -11.31
C MET A 73 -9.48 25.35 -12.36
N PHE A 74 -10.70 24.87 -12.61
CA PHE A 74 -11.65 25.42 -13.56
C PHE A 74 -12.91 25.90 -12.85
N PRO A 75 -12.82 27.02 -12.09
CA PRO A 75 -13.89 27.46 -11.21
C PRO A 75 -15.15 27.82 -12.02
N PHE A 76 -16.31 27.40 -11.51
CA PHE A 76 -17.63 27.68 -12.07
C PHE A 76 -17.92 27.10 -13.47
N TYR A 77 -17.01 26.25 -14.01
CA TYR A 77 -17.21 25.65 -15.33
C TYR A 77 -18.28 24.55 -15.30
N VAL A 78 -18.31 23.74 -14.23
CA VAL A 78 -19.26 22.62 -14.08
C VAL A 78 -20.09 22.69 -12.80
N THR A 79 -19.85 23.66 -11.92
CA THR A 79 -20.55 23.76 -10.66
C THR A 79 -20.73 25.21 -10.21
N ASN A 80 -21.59 25.46 -9.23
CA ASN A 80 -21.91 26.75 -8.63
C ASN A 80 -21.07 27.01 -7.35
N ILE A 81 -21.36 28.11 -6.65
CA ILE A 81 -20.65 28.51 -5.44
C ILE A 81 -20.67 27.39 -4.38
N ALA A 82 -21.82 26.77 -4.14
CA ALA A 82 -21.93 25.70 -3.15
C ALA A 82 -21.08 24.48 -3.51
N GLY A 83 -21.06 24.10 -4.80
CA GLY A 83 -20.20 23.02 -5.29
C GLY A 83 -18.72 23.36 -5.21
N MET A 84 -18.32 24.62 -5.41
CA MET A 84 -16.93 25.08 -5.22
C MET A 84 -16.50 25.02 -3.76
N GLN A 85 -17.37 25.41 -2.84
CA GLN A 85 -17.13 25.27 -1.40
C GLN A 85 -16.97 23.82 -0.98
N LEU A 86 -17.83 22.93 -1.48
CA LEU A 86 -17.72 21.49 -1.24
C LEU A 86 -16.39 20.95 -1.80
N ALA A 87 -16.01 21.33 -3.01
CA ALA A 87 -14.76 20.90 -3.62
C ALA A 87 -13.53 21.32 -2.78
N GLN A 88 -13.53 22.54 -2.22
CA GLN A 88 -12.47 23.00 -1.31
C GLN A 88 -12.41 22.15 -0.04
N VAL A 89 -13.55 21.88 0.60
CA VAL A 89 -13.61 21.06 1.82
C VAL A 89 -13.12 19.64 1.53
N VAL A 90 -13.63 19.00 0.48
CA VAL A 90 -13.22 17.65 0.08
C VAL A 90 -11.73 17.61 -0.23
N HIS A 91 -11.23 18.54 -1.04
CA HIS A 91 -9.82 18.60 -1.41
C HIS A 91 -8.92 18.74 -0.18
N GLY A 92 -9.23 19.67 0.73
CA GLY A 92 -8.43 19.92 1.93
C GLY A 92 -8.47 18.75 2.91
N VAL A 93 -9.65 18.22 3.23
CA VAL A 93 -9.80 17.10 4.18
C VAL A 93 -9.13 15.84 3.64
N VAL A 94 -9.40 15.49 2.38
CA VAL A 94 -8.80 14.29 1.77
C VAL A 94 -7.29 14.43 1.65
N ALA A 95 -6.77 15.63 1.31
CA ALA A 95 -5.32 15.88 1.25
C ALA A 95 -4.64 15.65 2.60
N VAL A 96 -5.21 16.17 3.70
CA VAL A 96 -4.64 15.99 5.05
C VAL A 96 -4.63 14.52 5.44
N LEU A 97 -5.74 13.81 5.25
CA LEU A 97 -5.84 12.38 5.54
C LEU A 97 -4.89 11.55 4.66
N PHE A 98 -4.75 11.93 3.39
CA PHE A 98 -3.86 11.27 2.46
C PHE A 98 -2.39 11.42 2.88
N VAL A 99 -1.96 12.63 3.25
CA VAL A 99 -0.60 12.87 3.76
C VAL A 99 -0.35 12.07 5.03
N ALA A 100 -1.28 12.06 5.98
CA ALA A 100 -1.15 11.28 7.20
C ALA A 100 -1.03 9.77 6.93
N ALA A 101 -1.86 9.24 6.03
CA ALA A 101 -1.79 7.83 5.62
C ALA A 101 -0.45 7.48 4.94
N MET A 102 0.07 8.38 4.09
CA MET A 102 1.36 8.17 3.41
C MET A 102 2.54 8.23 4.38
N LEU A 103 2.53 9.13 5.36
CA LEU A 103 3.56 9.17 6.40
C LEU A 103 3.57 7.88 7.22
N GLY A 104 2.38 7.39 7.63
CA GLY A 104 2.27 6.10 8.30
C GLY A 104 2.74 4.93 7.44
N HIS A 105 2.40 4.92 6.16
CA HIS A 105 2.84 3.90 5.21
C HIS A 105 4.37 3.89 5.03
N ILE A 106 4.98 5.06 4.85
CA ILE A 106 6.44 5.19 4.75
C ILE A 106 7.12 4.71 6.03
N TYR A 107 6.60 5.12 7.20
CA TYR A 107 7.15 4.70 8.48
C TYR A 107 7.12 3.17 8.63
N ILE A 108 5.97 2.53 8.38
CA ILE A 108 5.84 1.07 8.49
C ILE A 108 6.76 0.36 7.49
N GLY A 109 6.83 0.84 6.25
CA GLY A 109 7.63 0.21 5.19
C GLY A 109 9.14 0.43 5.31
N THR A 110 9.61 1.32 6.18
CA THR A 110 11.05 1.62 6.35
C THR A 110 11.57 1.28 7.74
N VAL A 111 10.90 1.75 8.79
CA VAL A 111 11.37 1.66 10.18
C VAL A 111 10.50 0.72 11.00
N GLY A 112 9.18 0.73 10.77
CA GLY A 112 8.21 0.04 11.61
C GLY A 112 8.13 -1.47 11.37
N MET A 113 8.62 -1.98 10.25
CA MET A 113 8.64 -3.41 9.93
C MET A 113 10.01 -3.76 9.37
N GLU A 114 10.82 -4.45 10.18
CA GLU A 114 12.14 -4.93 9.78
C GLU A 114 12.03 -5.89 8.57
N GLY A 115 12.93 -5.75 7.59
CA GLY A 115 12.92 -6.55 6.35
C GLY A 115 11.95 -6.10 5.26
N ALA A 116 11.01 -5.18 5.57
CA ALA A 116 10.03 -4.72 4.57
C ALA A 116 10.66 -3.82 3.49
N PHE A 117 11.69 -3.07 3.85
CA PHE A 117 12.35 -2.12 2.94
C PHE A 117 13.12 -2.81 1.81
N GLU A 118 13.73 -3.96 2.09
CA GLU A 118 14.52 -4.72 1.09
C GLU A 118 13.67 -5.10 -0.12
N GLY A 119 12.42 -5.51 0.10
CA GLY A 119 11.49 -5.81 -0.99
C GLY A 119 11.24 -4.66 -1.95
N MET A 120 11.35 -3.41 -1.47
CA MET A 120 11.20 -2.21 -2.29
C MET A 120 12.51 -1.77 -2.93
N TRP A 121 13.64 -1.97 -2.23
CA TRP A 121 14.95 -1.51 -2.67
C TRP A 121 15.62 -2.50 -3.64
N ASP A 122 15.67 -3.77 -3.25
CA ASP A 122 16.38 -4.83 -3.99
C ASP A 122 15.41 -5.68 -4.85
N GLY A 123 14.10 -5.57 -4.62
CA GLY A 123 13.09 -6.41 -5.27
C GLY A 123 13.07 -7.84 -4.75
N THR A 124 13.78 -8.13 -3.66
CA THR A 124 13.87 -9.44 -3.00
C THR A 124 13.55 -9.33 -1.53
N VAL A 125 13.12 -10.42 -0.92
CA VAL A 125 12.88 -10.51 0.53
C VAL A 125 13.45 -11.81 1.07
N ASP A 126 13.80 -11.81 2.35
CA ASP A 126 14.22 -13.04 3.04
C ASP A 126 13.09 -14.08 3.04
N VAL A 127 13.44 -15.36 2.86
CA VAL A 127 12.46 -16.45 2.78
C VAL A 127 11.71 -16.65 4.09
N ASN A 128 12.37 -16.49 5.24
CA ASN A 128 11.72 -16.63 6.53
C ASN A 128 10.78 -15.45 6.79
N TRP A 129 11.22 -14.24 6.44
CA TRP A 129 10.37 -13.05 6.45
C TRP A 129 9.12 -13.23 5.58
N ALA A 130 9.29 -13.73 4.35
CA ALA A 130 8.18 -13.99 3.44
C ALA A 130 7.21 -15.05 3.98
N LYS A 131 7.72 -16.13 4.60
CA LYS A 131 6.89 -17.16 5.25
C LYS A 131 6.13 -16.60 6.46
N GLN A 132 6.72 -15.68 7.19
CA GLN A 132 6.11 -15.07 8.37
C GLN A 132 5.00 -14.08 7.99
N HIS A 133 5.25 -13.19 7.02
CA HIS A 133 4.36 -12.09 6.69
C HIS A 133 3.45 -12.35 5.48
N HIS A 134 3.84 -13.27 4.58
CA HIS A 134 3.16 -13.59 3.32
C HIS A 134 3.18 -15.10 3.04
N SER A 135 2.76 -15.91 4.02
CA SER A 135 2.89 -17.37 4.00
C SER A 135 2.34 -18.03 2.71
N LEU A 136 1.12 -17.67 2.31
CA LEU A 136 0.48 -18.25 1.11
C LEU A 136 1.19 -17.87 -0.20
N TRP A 137 1.79 -16.69 -0.23
CA TRP A 137 2.59 -16.27 -1.37
C TRP A 137 3.95 -16.99 -1.38
N ALA A 138 4.62 -17.07 -0.22
CA ALA A 138 5.90 -17.74 -0.07
C ALA A 138 5.81 -19.23 -0.47
N GLU A 139 4.80 -19.95 -0.02
CA GLU A 139 4.56 -21.35 -0.40
C GLU A 139 4.39 -21.51 -1.92
N LYS A 140 3.65 -20.61 -2.56
CA LYS A 140 3.44 -20.63 -4.00
C LYS A 140 4.73 -20.37 -4.79
N GLU A 141 5.59 -19.44 -4.34
CA GLU A 141 6.86 -19.14 -5.02
C GLU A 141 7.91 -20.26 -4.80
N ILE A 142 7.93 -20.86 -3.60
CA ILE A 142 8.75 -22.05 -3.32
C ILE A 142 8.34 -23.21 -4.23
N ALA A 143 7.04 -23.47 -4.37
CA ALA A 143 6.53 -24.53 -5.24
C ALA A 143 6.86 -24.31 -6.73
N LYS A 144 7.06 -23.08 -7.16
CA LYS A 144 7.51 -22.73 -8.52
C LYS A 144 9.03 -22.82 -8.71
N GLY A 145 9.80 -23.08 -7.65
CA GLY A 145 11.26 -23.09 -7.70
C GLY A 145 11.89 -21.70 -7.86
N GLN A 146 11.17 -20.64 -7.54
CA GLN A 146 11.65 -19.24 -7.66
C GLN A 146 12.32 -18.71 -6.38
N VAL A 147 12.81 -19.61 -5.53
CA VAL A 147 13.53 -19.25 -4.30
C VAL A 147 15.03 -19.22 -4.59
N SER A 148 15.65 -18.07 -4.46
CA SER A 148 17.10 -17.95 -4.47
C SER A 148 17.70 -18.65 -3.24
N ALA A 149 18.85 -19.29 -3.37
CA ALA A 149 19.56 -19.84 -2.23
C ALA A 149 19.82 -18.73 -1.19
N PRO A 150 19.71 -19.03 0.12
CA PRO A 150 20.04 -18.05 1.15
C PRO A 150 21.46 -17.54 0.94
N PRO A 151 21.76 -16.24 1.21
CA PRO A 151 23.12 -15.74 1.15
C PRO A 151 24.01 -16.56 2.10
N PRO A 152 25.30 -16.79 1.75
CA PRO A 152 26.19 -17.55 2.60
C PRO A 152 26.23 -16.91 3.99
N GLU A 153 26.21 -17.75 5.03
CA GLU A 153 26.08 -17.42 6.47
C GLU A 153 27.03 -16.33 7.01
N GLY A 154 27.98 -15.86 6.23
CA GLY A 154 28.94 -14.83 6.65
C GLY A 154 28.43 -13.38 6.62
N ARG A 155 27.23 -13.07 6.16
CA ARG A 155 26.67 -11.70 6.16
C ARG A 155 25.73 -11.37 7.31
N MET A 156 25.30 -12.35 8.10
CA MET A 156 24.40 -12.11 9.23
C MET A 156 25.12 -11.69 10.53
N GLN A 157 26.45 -11.62 10.56
CA GLN A 157 27.23 -11.23 11.75
C GLN A 157 27.70 -9.78 11.77
N ALA A 158 27.28 -8.95 10.84
CA ALA A 158 27.72 -7.55 10.74
C ALA A 158 26.65 -6.52 11.15
N ALA A 159 25.63 -6.95 11.87
CA ALA A 159 24.55 -6.08 12.39
C ALA A 159 24.32 -6.31 13.89
N GLU A 160 25.42 -6.27 14.69
CA GLU A 160 25.37 -6.01 16.13
C GLU A 160 25.88 -4.60 16.43
#